data_84d35742464d8bae3b1f750572a5bd50
#
_entry.id   84d35742464d8bae3b1f750572a5bd50
#
_cell.length_a   1.000
_cell.length_b   1.000
_cell.length_c   1.000
_cell.angle_alpha   90.00
_cell.angle_beta   90.00
_cell.angle_gamma   90.00
#
_symmetry.space_group_name_H-M   'P 1'
#
loop_
_entity.id
_entity.type
_entity.pdbx_description
1 polymer ?
#
loop_
_entity_poly.entity_id
_entity_poly.type
_entity_poly.pdbx_seq_one_letter_code
_entity_poly.pdbx_strand_id
1 'polypeptide(L)'
;MKIVLVGGGKVGAALARQLSEEGHNVTVVDTNKARVEHIGESYDVMSILGNGSSITTLSEAGVEDADVFIAVTGSDELNLLCCMFAKKAGHCHAIARVRNPSYSHELDFIKKQIGISAIINPEMAAAKEISHLLRFPGASKIDTFAGGRVRLIKFALTEQQGLDGVAIHEIPTRLKSDILVCAVERDGGVIIPNGNFVLQNGDQVTFLATQEKAHEFFQRIHLPVRPVRNALIVGGGAIAYYLSHELLENHVRVRIVERDPARCNELAESLPGAQILNEDGSNREFLLSEGLESTEAFVALTNIDEENVLLTLFAKKHSQGKLVTKINRLEFDDILAGLDLGSIVYPKYMTCDYIVQYVRALQNEAGNNIKTLYRILDDRVEALEFTVHEESKATGVPLSQLHLKKNLLLCCITRGNEIRIPRGGDQIRVGDNVIVVTLEHGLHDLRDIVED
;
A
#
# COMPACT_ATOMS: atom_id res chain seq x y z
N MET A 1 15.53 -17.27 4.72
CA MET A 1 15.86 -16.65 6.02
C MET A 1 15.10 -17.34 7.13
N LYS A 2 15.65 -17.30 8.38
CA LYS A 2 14.93 -17.75 9.59
C LYS A 2 14.18 -16.57 10.19
N ILE A 3 12.87 -16.66 10.32
CA ILE A 3 12.01 -15.56 10.78
C ILE A 3 11.22 -16.00 12.00
N VAL A 4 11.30 -15.23 13.09
CA VAL A 4 10.47 -15.41 14.28
C VAL A 4 9.38 -14.34 14.29
N LEU A 5 8.12 -14.77 14.32
CA LEU A 5 6.94 -13.91 14.26
C LEU A 5 6.13 -14.04 15.56
N VAL A 6 6.00 -12.96 16.31
CA VAL A 6 5.18 -12.89 17.54
C VAL A 6 3.85 -12.21 17.27
N GLY A 7 2.77 -12.97 17.49
CA GLY A 7 1.39 -12.58 17.25
C GLY A 7 0.78 -13.28 16.05
N GLY A 8 -0.01 -14.34 16.28
CA GLY A 8 -0.75 -15.13 15.29
C GLY A 8 -2.16 -14.61 14.99
N GLY A 9 -2.40 -13.30 15.18
CA GLY A 9 -3.65 -12.66 14.77
C GLY A 9 -3.78 -12.56 13.25
N LYS A 10 -4.80 -11.84 12.74
CA LYS A 10 -5.07 -11.73 11.28
C LYS A 10 -3.86 -11.26 10.47
N VAL A 11 -3.10 -10.27 10.95
CA VAL A 11 -1.87 -9.78 10.30
C VAL A 11 -0.77 -10.83 10.38
N GLY A 12 -0.56 -11.44 11.55
CA GLY A 12 0.48 -12.46 11.74
C GLY A 12 0.23 -13.71 10.91
N ALA A 13 -1.02 -14.17 10.80
CA ALA A 13 -1.38 -15.31 9.96
C ALA A 13 -1.14 -15.02 8.47
N ALA A 14 -1.49 -13.82 8.00
CA ALA A 14 -1.24 -13.40 6.63
C ALA A 14 0.28 -13.31 6.33
N LEU A 15 1.07 -12.76 7.26
CA LEU A 15 2.53 -12.74 7.15
C LEU A 15 3.14 -14.14 7.16
N ALA A 16 2.67 -15.01 8.08
CA ALA A 16 3.15 -16.40 8.16
C ALA A 16 2.95 -17.14 6.85
N ARG A 17 1.74 -17.02 6.26
CA ARG A 17 1.44 -17.58 4.95
C ARG A 17 2.37 -17.04 3.86
N GLN A 18 2.42 -15.73 3.72
CA GLN A 18 3.16 -15.09 2.62
C GLN A 18 4.67 -15.34 2.71
N LEU A 19 5.26 -15.22 3.90
CA LEU A 19 6.70 -15.46 4.10
C LEU A 19 7.05 -16.95 3.91
N SER A 20 6.16 -17.86 4.29
CA SER A 20 6.33 -19.31 4.02
C SER A 20 6.26 -19.62 2.52
N GLU A 21 5.27 -19.06 1.80
CA GLU A 21 5.16 -19.17 0.33
C GLU A 21 6.40 -18.63 -0.40
N GLU A 22 7.12 -17.66 0.18
CA GLU A 22 8.39 -17.13 -0.32
C GLU A 22 9.63 -17.98 0.08
N GLY A 23 9.41 -19.14 0.69
CA GLY A 23 10.47 -20.08 1.03
C GLY A 23 11.27 -19.69 2.29
N HIS A 24 10.72 -18.88 3.19
CA HIS A 24 11.34 -18.58 4.48
C HIS A 24 10.97 -19.61 5.54
N ASN A 25 11.91 -19.89 6.47
CA ASN A 25 11.64 -20.72 7.64
C ASN A 25 11.00 -19.85 8.72
N VAL A 26 9.68 -19.94 8.87
CA VAL A 26 8.91 -19.08 9.78
C VAL A 26 8.51 -19.85 11.04
N THR A 27 8.79 -19.27 12.22
CA THR A 27 8.28 -19.74 13.51
C THR A 27 7.30 -18.71 14.06
N VAL A 28 6.06 -19.10 14.33
CA VAL A 28 5.01 -18.22 14.86
C VAL A 28 4.79 -18.50 16.34
N VAL A 29 4.77 -17.43 17.16
CA VAL A 29 4.49 -17.50 18.60
C VAL A 29 3.19 -16.76 18.90
N ASP A 30 2.23 -17.39 19.56
CA ASP A 30 1.01 -16.74 20.05
C ASP A 30 0.56 -17.40 21.38
N THR A 31 -0.12 -16.63 22.22
CA THR A 31 -0.71 -17.13 23.48
C THR A 31 -2.04 -17.84 23.29
N ASN A 32 -2.66 -17.73 22.12
CA ASN A 32 -3.94 -18.35 21.82
C ASN A 32 -3.74 -19.69 21.11
N LYS A 33 -4.10 -20.77 21.81
CA LYS A 33 -3.95 -22.15 21.34
C LYS A 33 -4.63 -22.40 19.98
N ALA A 34 -5.86 -21.94 19.80
CA ALA A 34 -6.60 -22.15 18.56
C ALA A 34 -5.94 -21.48 17.34
N ARG A 35 -5.31 -20.31 17.54
CA ARG A 35 -4.55 -19.62 16.48
C ARG A 35 -3.28 -20.38 16.12
N VAL A 36 -2.55 -20.85 17.13
CA VAL A 36 -1.31 -21.63 16.95
C VAL A 36 -1.59 -22.91 16.17
N GLU A 37 -2.64 -23.67 16.56
CA GLU A 37 -3.08 -24.87 15.88
C GLU A 37 -3.49 -24.58 14.43
N HIS A 38 -4.36 -23.59 14.23
CA HIS A 38 -4.82 -23.20 12.88
C HIS A 38 -3.67 -22.80 11.95
N ILE A 39 -2.71 -22.01 12.44
CA ILE A 39 -1.56 -21.56 11.63
C ILE A 39 -0.66 -22.75 11.27
N GLY A 40 -0.35 -23.61 12.23
CA GLY A 40 0.49 -24.79 12.00
C GLY A 40 -0.13 -25.87 11.11
N GLU A 41 -1.48 -25.95 11.08
CA GLU A 41 -2.21 -26.86 10.18
C GLU A 41 -2.39 -26.30 8.77
N SER A 42 -2.48 -24.96 8.65
CA SER A 42 -2.83 -24.29 7.39
C SER A 42 -1.61 -23.88 6.56
N TYR A 43 -0.45 -23.66 7.18
CA TYR A 43 0.74 -23.13 6.52
C TYR A 43 1.98 -23.97 6.88
N ASP A 44 2.97 -23.99 6.00
CA ASP A 44 4.26 -24.65 6.25
C ASP A 44 5.15 -23.78 7.17
N VAL A 45 4.77 -23.74 8.45
CA VAL A 45 5.45 -22.94 9.48
C VAL A 45 5.51 -23.71 10.81
N MET A 46 6.54 -23.44 11.62
CA MET A 46 6.55 -23.87 13.00
C MET A 46 5.65 -22.96 13.83
N SER A 47 4.84 -23.53 14.72
CA SER A 47 3.99 -22.76 15.62
C SER A 47 4.21 -23.14 17.08
N ILE A 48 4.35 -22.13 17.96
CA ILE A 48 4.64 -22.29 19.39
C ILE A 48 3.59 -21.58 20.21
N LEU A 49 2.99 -22.32 21.16
CA LEU A 49 2.08 -21.74 22.15
C LEU A 49 2.89 -21.13 23.27
N GLY A 50 2.94 -19.81 23.37
CA GLY A 50 3.72 -19.13 24.40
C GLY A 50 3.60 -17.61 24.38
N ASN A 51 4.20 -16.98 25.38
CA ASN A 51 4.24 -15.52 25.50
C ASN A 51 5.50 -14.99 24.83
N GLY A 52 5.37 -14.12 23.83
CA GLY A 52 6.49 -13.49 23.14
C GLY A 52 7.36 -12.57 24.01
N SER A 53 6.94 -12.23 25.22
CA SER A 53 7.79 -11.55 26.20
C SER A 53 8.56 -12.50 27.14
N SER A 54 8.47 -13.82 26.94
CA SER A 54 9.25 -14.82 27.66
C SER A 54 10.51 -15.17 26.88
N ILE A 55 11.66 -15.00 27.50
CA ILE A 55 12.95 -15.37 26.88
C ILE A 55 12.99 -16.88 26.61
N THR A 56 12.46 -17.72 27.50
CA THR A 56 12.39 -19.16 27.26
C THR A 56 11.60 -19.48 25.99
N THR A 57 10.43 -18.88 25.82
CA THR A 57 9.62 -19.05 24.61
C THR A 57 10.33 -18.56 23.35
N LEU A 58 11.04 -17.42 23.46
CA LEU A 58 11.79 -16.89 22.33
C LEU A 58 13.00 -17.75 21.97
N SER A 59 13.70 -18.33 22.96
CA SER A 59 14.78 -19.32 22.71
C SER A 59 14.25 -20.60 22.06
N GLU A 60 13.10 -21.12 22.53
CA GLU A 60 12.41 -22.24 21.87
C GLU A 60 12.02 -21.92 20.43
N ALA A 61 11.68 -20.66 20.14
CA ALA A 61 11.38 -20.19 18.80
C ALA A 61 12.62 -19.96 17.92
N GLY A 62 13.83 -20.10 18.47
CA GLY A 62 15.09 -19.97 17.76
C GLY A 62 15.52 -18.51 17.52
N VAL A 63 15.19 -17.60 18.44
CA VAL A 63 15.47 -16.17 18.31
C VAL A 63 16.96 -15.85 18.21
N GLU A 64 17.82 -16.66 18.83
CA GLU A 64 19.29 -16.49 18.81
C GLU A 64 19.87 -16.58 17.39
N ASP A 65 19.28 -17.45 16.55
CA ASP A 65 19.72 -17.74 15.19
C ASP A 65 18.80 -17.07 14.13
N ALA A 66 17.82 -16.26 14.55
CA ALA A 66 16.91 -15.62 13.64
C ALA A 66 17.58 -14.50 12.83
N ASP A 67 17.28 -14.43 11.54
CA ASP A 67 17.67 -13.30 10.68
C ASP A 67 16.75 -12.11 10.92
N VAL A 68 15.44 -12.38 11.07
CA VAL A 68 14.40 -11.37 11.26
C VAL A 68 13.48 -11.75 12.41
N PHE A 69 13.16 -10.79 13.25
CA PHE A 69 12.19 -10.89 14.32
C PHE A 69 11.06 -9.89 14.10
N ILE A 70 9.80 -10.34 14.12
CA ILE A 70 8.64 -9.53 13.81
C ILE A 70 7.65 -9.59 14.98
N ALA A 71 7.27 -8.44 15.56
CA ALA A 71 6.27 -8.35 16.62
C ALA A 71 5.04 -7.58 16.15
N VAL A 72 3.89 -8.29 16.02
CA VAL A 72 2.60 -7.76 15.51
C VAL A 72 1.42 -8.14 16.41
N THR A 73 1.63 -8.19 17.71
CA THR A 73 0.58 -8.48 18.71
C THR A 73 -0.44 -7.35 18.83
N GLY A 74 -1.44 -7.51 19.68
CA GLY A 74 -2.45 -6.47 19.96
C GLY A 74 -1.95 -5.25 20.74
N SER A 75 -0.79 -5.33 21.45
CA SER A 75 -0.23 -4.26 22.27
C SER A 75 1.08 -3.73 21.67
N ASP A 76 1.18 -2.42 21.55
CA ASP A 76 2.37 -1.73 21.04
C ASP A 76 3.54 -1.88 22.01
N GLU A 77 3.30 -1.78 23.34
CA GLU A 77 4.29 -1.96 24.41
C GLU A 77 4.85 -3.38 24.38
N LEU A 78 3.98 -4.39 24.21
CA LEU A 78 4.41 -5.78 24.09
C LEU A 78 5.28 -6.00 22.84
N ASN A 79 4.92 -5.38 21.71
CA ASN A 79 5.71 -5.48 20.49
C ASN A 79 7.11 -4.88 20.66
N LEU A 80 7.21 -3.72 21.30
CA LEU A 80 8.49 -3.08 21.62
C LEU A 80 9.33 -3.93 22.60
N LEU A 81 8.68 -4.49 23.63
CA LEU A 81 9.34 -5.36 24.62
C LEU A 81 9.88 -6.65 23.98
N CYS A 82 9.08 -7.30 23.15
CA CYS A 82 9.50 -8.50 22.40
C CYS A 82 10.71 -8.20 21.52
N CYS A 83 10.70 -7.09 20.78
CA CYS A 83 11.81 -6.66 19.95
C CYS A 83 13.08 -6.36 20.78
N MET A 84 12.93 -5.76 21.96
CA MET A 84 14.05 -5.51 22.86
C MET A 84 14.69 -6.82 23.34
N PHE A 85 13.89 -7.83 23.70
CA PHE A 85 14.40 -9.14 24.09
C PHE A 85 15.07 -9.86 22.92
N ALA A 86 14.47 -9.84 21.74
CA ALA A 86 15.06 -10.43 20.54
C ALA A 86 16.42 -9.82 20.20
N LYS A 87 16.55 -8.49 20.29
CA LYS A 87 17.84 -7.77 20.08
C LYS A 87 18.90 -8.08 21.12
N LYS A 88 18.50 -8.49 22.32
CA LYS A 88 19.43 -8.90 23.40
C LYS A 88 19.82 -10.36 23.30
N ALA A 89 18.92 -11.22 22.82
CA ALA A 89 19.15 -12.65 22.63
C ALA A 89 19.95 -12.97 21.37
N GLY A 90 19.76 -12.20 20.28
CA GLY A 90 20.40 -12.45 18.99
C GLY A 90 20.75 -11.17 18.23
N HIS A 91 21.24 -11.35 16.99
CA HIS A 91 21.62 -10.25 16.09
C HIS A 91 20.58 -9.97 15.01
N CYS A 92 19.32 -10.41 15.19
CA CYS A 92 18.26 -10.30 14.21
C CYS A 92 17.90 -8.85 13.86
N HIS A 93 17.32 -8.66 12.67
CA HIS A 93 16.61 -7.45 12.32
C HIS A 93 15.23 -7.46 12.99
N ALA A 94 15.03 -6.58 13.99
CA ALA A 94 13.78 -6.52 14.74
C ALA A 94 12.80 -5.51 14.12
N ILE A 95 11.55 -5.94 13.91
CA ILE A 95 10.47 -5.14 13.35
C ILE A 95 9.31 -5.11 14.35
N ALA A 96 8.89 -3.91 14.78
CA ALA A 96 7.78 -3.72 15.71
C ALA A 96 6.59 -3.03 15.05
N ARG A 97 5.37 -3.52 15.28
CA ARG A 97 4.15 -2.77 14.97
C ARG A 97 3.80 -1.85 16.14
N VAL A 98 3.72 -0.52 15.88
CA VAL A 98 3.34 0.51 16.86
C VAL A 98 2.31 1.42 16.20
N ARG A 99 1.10 1.50 16.75
CA ARG A 99 -0.07 2.16 16.16
C ARG A 99 -0.52 3.41 16.90
N ASN A 100 -0.27 3.45 18.22
CA ASN A 100 -0.77 4.50 19.07
C ASN A 100 -0.16 5.86 18.69
N PRO A 101 -0.98 6.86 18.36
CA PRO A 101 -0.51 8.22 18.06
C PRO A 101 0.34 8.86 19.15
N SER A 102 0.13 8.49 20.42
CA SER A 102 0.92 9.01 21.56
C SER A 102 2.43 8.74 21.43
N TYR A 103 2.82 7.69 20.70
CA TYR A 103 4.23 7.37 20.46
C TYR A 103 4.81 8.04 19.21
N SER A 104 4.00 8.69 18.38
CA SER A 104 4.40 9.16 17.05
C SER A 104 5.63 10.07 17.05
N HIS A 105 5.77 10.94 18.05
CA HIS A 105 6.90 11.86 18.19
C HIS A 105 8.15 11.21 18.80
N GLU A 106 8.01 10.05 19.44
CA GLU A 106 9.09 9.36 20.16
C GLU A 106 9.62 8.13 19.40
N LEU A 107 8.98 7.75 18.28
CA LEU A 107 9.32 6.52 17.55
C LEU A 107 10.79 6.46 17.12
N ASP A 108 11.38 7.56 16.66
CA ASP A 108 12.78 7.62 16.25
C ASP A 108 13.73 7.46 17.45
N PHE A 109 13.37 8.02 18.59
CA PHE A 109 14.12 7.84 19.84
C PHE A 109 14.04 6.39 20.31
N ILE A 110 12.82 5.82 20.40
CA ILE A 110 12.57 4.43 20.81
C ILE A 110 13.33 3.47 19.89
N LYS A 111 13.23 3.67 18.57
CA LYS A 111 13.92 2.86 17.56
C LYS A 111 15.42 2.83 17.78
N LYS A 112 16.04 4.00 18.03
CA LYS A 112 17.49 4.12 18.27
C LYS A 112 17.90 3.49 19.58
N GLN A 113 17.16 3.71 20.69
CA GLN A 113 17.53 3.23 22.03
C GLN A 113 17.40 1.71 22.16
N ILE A 114 16.38 1.11 21.54
CA ILE A 114 16.16 -0.34 21.58
C ILE A 114 16.96 -1.04 20.47
N GLY A 115 17.40 -0.33 19.43
CA GLY A 115 18.06 -0.91 18.27
C GLY A 115 17.09 -1.62 17.32
N ILE A 116 15.81 -1.19 17.30
CA ILE A 116 14.79 -1.73 16.40
C ILE A 116 15.13 -1.32 14.96
N SER A 117 15.09 -2.28 14.03
CA SER A 117 15.44 -2.05 12.64
C SER A 117 14.34 -1.29 11.89
N ALA A 118 13.06 -1.64 12.14
CA ALA A 118 11.92 -0.94 11.58
C ALA A 118 10.73 -0.88 12.55
N ILE A 119 10.03 0.26 12.55
CA ILE A 119 8.75 0.42 13.24
C ILE A 119 7.68 0.65 12.18
N ILE A 120 6.57 -0.08 12.29
CA ILE A 120 5.47 -0.04 11.34
C ILE A 120 4.23 0.49 12.02
N ASN A 121 3.64 1.52 11.40
CA ASN A 121 2.36 2.07 11.82
C ASN A 121 1.39 2.00 10.63
N PRO A 122 0.55 0.95 10.57
CA PRO A 122 -0.39 0.76 9.46
C PRO A 122 -1.46 1.85 9.40
N GLU A 123 -1.88 2.41 10.54
CA GLU A 123 -2.86 3.47 10.60
C GLU A 123 -2.32 4.76 10.00
N MET A 124 -1.06 5.10 10.30
CA MET A 124 -0.38 6.23 9.68
C MET A 124 -0.13 6.00 8.17
N ALA A 125 0.24 4.78 7.78
CA ALA A 125 0.41 4.44 6.36
C ALA A 125 -0.90 4.59 5.59
N ALA A 126 -2.01 4.06 6.13
CA ALA A 126 -3.34 4.22 5.54
C ALA A 126 -3.77 5.70 5.46
N ALA A 127 -3.51 6.48 6.49
CA ALA A 127 -3.79 7.92 6.49
C ALA A 127 -3.02 8.66 5.38
N LYS A 128 -1.74 8.33 5.18
CA LYS A 128 -0.92 8.88 4.08
C LYS A 128 -1.46 8.49 2.70
N GLU A 129 -1.85 7.23 2.52
CA GLU A 129 -2.47 6.80 1.26
C GLU A 129 -3.75 7.57 0.97
N ILE A 130 -4.65 7.68 1.97
CA ILE A 130 -5.88 8.47 1.84
C ILE A 130 -5.55 9.93 1.52
N SER A 131 -4.60 10.54 2.22
CA SER A 131 -4.18 11.93 1.94
C SER A 131 -3.69 12.11 0.50
N HIS A 132 -2.91 11.16 -0.02
CA HIS A 132 -2.47 11.19 -1.43
C HIS A 132 -3.66 11.11 -2.40
N LEU A 133 -4.65 10.23 -2.12
CA LEU A 133 -5.88 10.13 -2.91
C LEU A 133 -6.71 11.41 -2.88
N LEU A 134 -6.79 12.09 -1.72
CA LEU A 134 -7.50 13.36 -1.57
C LEU A 134 -6.78 14.54 -2.24
N ARG A 135 -5.44 14.47 -2.36
CA ARG A 135 -4.65 15.43 -3.15
C ARG A 135 -4.80 15.22 -4.66
N PHE A 136 -5.16 14.01 -5.08
CA PHE A 136 -5.31 13.64 -6.49
C PHE A 136 -6.61 12.83 -6.72
N PRO A 137 -7.79 13.49 -6.61
CA PRO A 137 -9.08 12.80 -6.49
C PRO A 137 -9.47 11.95 -7.69
N GLY A 138 -8.93 12.22 -8.88
CA GLY A 138 -9.15 11.42 -10.08
C GLY A 138 -8.56 10.01 -10.03
N ALA A 139 -7.59 9.77 -9.13
CA ALA A 139 -7.00 8.44 -8.96
C ALA A 139 -7.83 7.56 -8.02
N SER A 140 -7.90 6.26 -8.30
CA SER A 140 -8.46 5.25 -7.39
C SER A 140 -7.39 4.62 -6.50
N LYS A 141 -6.12 4.53 -6.97
CA LYS A 141 -4.95 4.11 -6.21
C LYS A 141 -3.69 4.83 -6.69
N ILE A 142 -2.73 5.05 -5.79
CA ILE A 142 -1.44 5.68 -6.12
C ILE A 142 -0.33 4.96 -5.35
N ASP A 143 0.61 4.35 -6.08
CA ASP A 143 1.85 3.79 -5.55
C ASP A 143 3.04 4.66 -6.00
N THR A 144 4.09 4.75 -5.18
CA THR A 144 5.22 5.64 -5.46
C THR A 144 6.54 4.88 -5.55
N PHE A 145 7.35 5.19 -6.57
CA PHE A 145 8.65 4.61 -6.85
C PHE A 145 9.74 5.68 -6.90
N ALA A 146 10.99 5.25 -6.96
CA ALA A 146 12.17 6.13 -7.09
C ALA A 146 12.19 7.26 -6.06
N GLY A 147 11.86 6.94 -4.79
CA GLY A 147 11.81 7.94 -3.72
C GLY A 147 10.66 8.95 -3.88
N GLY A 148 9.53 8.54 -4.44
CA GLY A 148 8.34 9.38 -4.64
C GLY A 148 8.33 10.22 -5.92
N ARG A 149 9.37 10.09 -6.76
CA ARG A 149 9.50 10.86 -8.01
C ARG A 149 8.65 10.30 -9.15
N VAL A 150 8.37 9.00 -9.14
CA VAL A 150 7.57 8.29 -10.12
C VAL A 150 6.34 7.72 -9.42
N ARG A 151 5.20 7.78 -10.07
CA ARG A 151 3.92 7.29 -9.54
C ARG A 151 3.30 6.30 -10.49
N LEU A 152 2.81 5.22 -9.94
CA LEU A 152 1.92 4.29 -10.60
C LEU A 152 0.50 4.63 -10.14
N ILE A 153 -0.33 5.06 -11.08
CA ILE A 153 -1.64 5.65 -10.80
C ILE A 153 -2.71 4.83 -11.49
N LYS A 154 -3.72 4.41 -10.73
CA LYS A 154 -4.88 3.70 -11.21
C LYS A 154 -6.09 4.64 -11.29
N PHE A 155 -6.87 4.54 -12.36
CA PHE A 155 -8.16 5.24 -12.51
C PHE A 155 -9.16 4.38 -13.28
N ALA A 156 -10.45 4.63 -13.04
CA ALA A 156 -11.52 4.00 -13.79
C ALA A 156 -11.81 4.77 -15.08
N LEU A 157 -11.85 4.07 -16.21
CA LEU A 157 -12.21 4.64 -17.51
C LEU A 157 -13.72 4.64 -17.69
N THR A 158 -14.29 5.80 -17.94
CA THR A 158 -15.71 6.00 -18.24
C THR A 158 -15.85 6.78 -19.57
N GLU A 159 -17.05 6.91 -20.09
CA GLU A 159 -17.33 7.67 -21.33
C GLU A 159 -16.82 9.13 -21.29
N GLN A 160 -16.76 9.73 -20.10
CA GLN A 160 -16.37 11.13 -19.91
C GLN A 160 -14.92 11.43 -20.29
N GLN A 161 -14.03 10.44 -20.22
CA GLN A 161 -12.60 10.60 -20.52
C GLN A 161 -12.28 10.57 -22.01
N GLY A 162 -13.22 10.09 -22.84
CA GLY A 162 -13.05 10.06 -24.31
C GLY A 162 -11.91 9.15 -24.80
N LEU A 163 -11.59 8.11 -24.02
CA LEU A 163 -10.56 7.12 -24.34
C LEU A 163 -11.12 5.77 -24.78
N ASP A 164 -12.44 5.63 -24.81
CA ASP A 164 -13.11 4.43 -25.35
C ASP A 164 -12.78 4.24 -26.83
N GLY A 165 -12.39 3.03 -27.21
CA GLY A 165 -11.98 2.70 -28.56
C GLY A 165 -10.60 3.25 -28.99
N VAL A 166 -9.82 3.85 -28.08
CA VAL A 166 -8.50 4.44 -28.37
C VAL A 166 -7.41 3.39 -28.12
N ALA A 167 -6.50 3.22 -29.10
CA ALA A 167 -5.32 2.38 -28.92
C ALA A 167 -4.26 3.11 -28.09
N ILE A 168 -3.54 2.36 -27.22
CA ILE A 168 -2.57 2.96 -26.29
C ILE A 168 -1.49 3.77 -27.02
N HIS A 169 -1.02 3.32 -28.19
CA HIS A 169 0.00 4.05 -28.96
C HIS A 169 -0.48 5.41 -29.49
N GLU A 170 -1.79 5.65 -29.54
CA GLU A 170 -2.38 6.93 -29.98
C GLU A 170 -2.41 7.97 -28.84
N ILE A 171 -2.40 7.54 -27.57
CA ILE A 171 -2.51 8.41 -26.39
C ILE A 171 -1.47 9.54 -26.41
N PRO A 172 -0.16 9.27 -26.62
CA PRO A 172 0.85 10.32 -26.62
C PRO A 172 0.60 11.40 -27.69
N THR A 173 0.15 11.00 -28.85
CA THR A 173 -0.12 11.93 -29.98
C THR A 173 -1.44 12.68 -29.76
N ARG A 174 -2.50 11.97 -29.39
CA ARG A 174 -3.86 12.51 -29.24
C ARG A 174 -3.96 13.47 -28.03
N LEU A 175 -3.33 13.08 -26.91
CA LEU A 175 -3.39 13.86 -25.67
C LEU A 175 -2.10 14.65 -25.40
N LYS A 176 -1.08 14.59 -26.27
CA LYS A 176 0.25 15.22 -26.06
C LYS A 176 0.78 14.92 -24.66
N SER A 177 0.62 13.69 -24.20
CA SER A 177 0.94 13.26 -22.85
C SER A 177 2.00 12.19 -22.85
N ASP A 178 2.99 12.34 -21.97
CA ASP A 178 4.11 11.39 -21.82
C ASP A 178 3.84 10.51 -20.58
N ILE A 179 2.92 9.58 -20.75
CA ILE A 179 2.58 8.54 -19.76
C ILE A 179 2.80 7.16 -20.36
N LEU A 180 2.97 6.16 -19.50
CA LEU A 180 3.04 4.75 -19.92
C LEU A 180 1.92 3.96 -19.24
N VAL A 181 0.99 3.41 -20.01
CA VAL A 181 0.00 2.46 -19.50
C VAL A 181 0.71 1.14 -19.21
N CYS A 182 0.66 0.70 -17.94
CA CYS A 182 1.40 -0.45 -17.45
C CYS A 182 0.52 -1.69 -17.30
N ALA A 183 -0.74 -1.50 -16.91
CA ALA A 183 -1.70 -2.60 -16.75
C ALA A 183 -3.13 -2.11 -16.99
N VAL A 184 -3.99 -3.02 -17.44
CA VAL A 184 -5.44 -2.78 -17.60
C VAL A 184 -6.18 -3.96 -16.97
N GLU A 185 -7.14 -3.64 -16.10
CA GLU A 185 -8.07 -4.65 -15.58
C GLU A 185 -9.38 -4.54 -16.36
N ARG A 186 -9.85 -5.66 -16.90
CA ARG A 186 -11.08 -5.81 -17.64
C ARG A 186 -11.73 -7.14 -17.31
N ASP A 187 -13.00 -7.16 -16.98
CA ASP A 187 -13.80 -8.38 -16.69
C ASP A 187 -13.15 -9.31 -15.66
N GLY A 188 -12.54 -8.72 -14.62
CA GLY A 188 -11.83 -9.47 -13.57
C GLY A 188 -10.45 -10.01 -13.98
N GLY A 189 -10.04 -9.86 -15.25
CA GLY A 189 -8.71 -10.20 -15.74
C GLY A 189 -7.73 -9.01 -15.67
N VAL A 190 -6.43 -9.30 -15.57
CA VAL A 190 -5.36 -8.29 -15.67
C VAL A 190 -4.53 -8.54 -16.92
N ILE A 191 -4.26 -7.48 -17.66
CA ILE A 191 -3.53 -7.51 -18.93
C ILE A 191 -2.37 -6.49 -18.83
N ILE A 192 -1.17 -6.90 -19.19
CA ILE A 192 -0.08 -5.96 -19.51
C ILE A 192 -0.20 -5.63 -20.99
N PRO A 193 -0.65 -4.41 -21.33
CA PRO A 193 -1.04 -4.10 -22.68
C PRO A 193 0.18 -3.78 -23.54
N ASN A 194 0.09 -4.10 -24.84
CA ASN A 194 0.99 -3.55 -25.86
C ASN A 194 0.39 -2.27 -26.48
N GLY A 195 1.14 -1.60 -27.34
CA GLY A 195 0.73 -0.35 -27.97
C GLY A 195 -0.58 -0.45 -28.80
N ASN A 196 -0.92 -1.63 -29.33
CA ASN A 196 -2.13 -1.84 -30.13
C ASN A 196 -3.35 -2.21 -29.29
N PHE A 197 -3.20 -2.34 -27.99
CA PHE A 197 -4.32 -2.61 -27.10
C PHE A 197 -5.31 -1.43 -27.10
N VAL A 198 -6.59 -1.74 -27.28
CA VAL A 198 -7.67 -0.74 -27.36
C VAL A 198 -8.38 -0.66 -26.02
N LEU A 199 -8.40 0.53 -25.43
CA LEU A 199 -9.09 0.81 -24.18
C LEU A 199 -10.61 0.79 -24.38
N GLN A 200 -11.35 0.38 -23.36
CA GLN A 200 -12.82 0.32 -23.35
C GLN A 200 -13.37 0.92 -22.04
N ASN A 201 -14.57 1.46 -22.14
CA ASN A 201 -15.29 1.90 -20.94
C ASN A 201 -15.43 0.76 -19.92
N GLY A 202 -15.22 1.08 -18.64
CA GLY A 202 -15.18 0.11 -17.55
C GLY A 202 -13.79 -0.41 -17.21
N ASP A 203 -12.78 -0.20 -18.08
CA ASP A 203 -11.39 -0.56 -17.77
C ASP A 203 -10.89 0.18 -16.52
N GLN A 204 -10.16 -0.55 -15.67
CA GLN A 204 -9.33 0.05 -14.65
C GLN A 204 -7.92 0.19 -15.22
N VAL A 205 -7.51 1.41 -15.52
CA VAL A 205 -6.25 1.69 -16.21
C VAL A 205 -5.19 2.10 -15.20
N THR A 206 -4.07 1.39 -15.20
CA THR A 206 -2.90 1.72 -14.39
C THR A 206 -1.78 2.25 -15.28
N PHE A 207 -1.32 3.47 -15.02
CA PHE A 207 -0.23 4.09 -15.78
C PHE A 207 0.86 4.65 -14.88
N LEU A 208 2.07 4.74 -15.44
CA LEU A 208 3.24 5.32 -14.78
C LEU A 208 3.52 6.72 -15.33
N ALA A 209 3.77 7.66 -14.42
CA ALA A 209 4.15 9.02 -14.76
C ALA A 209 4.85 9.72 -13.58
N THR A 210 5.51 10.85 -13.85
CA THR A 210 5.84 11.84 -12.81
C THR A 210 4.58 12.54 -12.33
N GLN A 211 4.64 13.19 -11.17
CA GLN A 211 3.48 13.92 -10.63
C GLN A 211 2.95 14.98 -11.62
N GLU A 212 3.85 15.73 -12.25
CA GLU A 212 3.50 16.77 -13.21
C GLU A 212 2.79 16.19 -14.44
N LYS A 213 3.34 15.11 -15.02
CA LYS A 213 2.76 14.44 -16.20
C LYS A 213 1.43 13.78 -15.92
N ALA A 214 1.27 13.20 -14.73
CA ALA A 214 -0.02 12.66 -14.29
C ALA A 214 -1.08 13.76 -14.17
N HIS A 215 -0.72 14.93 -13.61
CA HIS A 215 -1.61 16.06 -13.51
C HIS A 215 -2.05 16.58 -14.89
N GLU A 216 -1.11 16.77 -15.83
CA GLU A 216 -1.40 17.16 -17.21
C GLU A 216 -2.31 16.15 -17.91
N PHE A 217 -2.04 14.84 -17.74
CA PHE A 217 -2.85 13.79 -18.34
C PHE A 217 -4.29 13.81 -17.82
N PHE A 218 -4.47 13.85 -16.50
CA PHE A 218 -5.81 13.88 -15.91
C PHE A 218 -6.60 15.13 -16.28
N GLN A 219 -5.96 16.29 -16.39
CA GLN A 219 -6.62 17.49 -16.91
C GLN A 219 -7.16 17.28 -18.33
N ARG A 220 -6.39 16.62 -19.20
CA ARG A 220 -6.76 16.39 -20.61
C ARG A 220 -7.86 15.37 -20.79
N ILE A 221 -8.00 14.45 -19.85
CA ILE A 221 -9.09 13.46 -19.83
C ILE A 221 -10.23 13.86 -18.87
N HIS A 222 -10.26 15.12 -18.43
CA HIS A 222 -11.31 15.71 -17.60
C HIS A 222 -11.51 15.03 -16.24
N LEU A 223 -10.48 14.36 -15.70
CA LEU A 223 -10.52 13.85 -14.33
C LEU A 223 -10.17 14.94 -13.31
N PRO A 224 -10.72 14.88 -12.07
CA PRO A 224 -10.41 15.85 -11.04
C PRO A 224 -8.93 15.83 -10.65
N VAL A 225 -8.28 16.98 -10.72
CA VAL A 225 -6.86 17.16 -10.40
C VAL A 225 -6.61 18.12 -9.23
N ARG A 226 -7.62 18.89 -8.83
CA ARG A 226 -7.49 19.83 -7.73
C ARG A 226 -7.62 19.10 -6.41
N PRO A 227 -6.66 19.27 -5.48
CA PRO A 227 -6.79 18.76 -4.13
C PRO A 227 -8.12 19.18 -3.49
N VAL A 228 -8.69 18.30 -2.68
CA VAL A 228 -9.90 18.61 -1.93
C VAL A 228 -9.64 19.72 -0.90
N ARG A 229 -10.62 20.56 -0.67
CA ARG A 229 -10.54 21.68 0.28
C ARG A 229 -11.30 21.43 1.58
N ASN A 230 -12.15 20.42 1.58
CA ASN A 230 -12.87 19.97 2.76
C ASN A 230 -13.10 18.46 2.73
N ALA A 231 -13.10 17.84 3.91
CA ALA A 231 -13.34 16.43 4.10
C ALA A 231 -14.31 16.19 5.27
N LEU A 232 -15.24 15.26 5.08
CA LEU A 232 -16.11 14.70 6.11
C LEU A 232 -15.67 13.26 6.38
N ILE A 233 -15.18 13.01 7.59
CA ILE A 233 -14.66 11.72 8.04
C ILE A 233 -15.63 11.11 9.02
N VAL A 234 -16.05 9.87 8.84
CA VAL A 234 -16.90 9.13 9.77
C VAL A 234 -16.09 8.05 10.46
N GLY A 235 -15.98 8.17 11.80
CA GLY A 235 -15.13 7.35 12.67
C GLY A 235 -13.86 8.06 13.10
N GLY A 236 -13.71 8.33 14.39
CA GLY A 236 -12.60 9.08 15.04
C GLY A 236 -11.42 8.22 15.49
N GLY A 237 -11.15 7.08 14.83
CA GLY A 237 -10.06 6.17 15.18
C GLY A 237 -8.66 6.74 14.88
N ALA A 238 -7.61 5.90 15.02
CA ALA A 238 -6.23 6.32 14.81
C ALA A 238 -5.96 6.78 13.36
N ILE A 239 -6.56 6.13 12.35
CA ILE A 239 -6.43 6.57 10.95
C ILE A 239 -7.00 7.98 10.77
N ALA A 240 -8.18 8.25 11.35
CA ALA A 240 -8.80 9.57 11.29
C ALA A 240 -7.92 10.64 11.93
N TYR A 241 -7.29 10.31 13.07
CA TYR A 241 -6.34 11.21 13.73
C TYR A 241 -5.16 11.58 12.81
N TYR A 242 -4.43 10.58 12.29
CA TYR A 242 -3.27 10.82 11.41
C TYR A 242 -3.66 11.54 10.12
N LEU A 243 -4.78 11.12 9.51
CA LEU A 243 -5.30 11.74 8.30
C LEU A 243 -5.66 13.22 8.53
N SER A 244 -6.37 13.49 9.62
CA SER A 244 -6.79 14.86 9.94
C SER A 244 -5.61 15.78 10.22
N HIS A 245 -4.59 15.28 10.93
CA HIS A 245 -3.36 16.03 11.16
C HIS A 245 -2.70 16.43 9.82
N GLU A 246 -2.54 15.48 8.91
CA GLU A 246 -1.95 15.75 7.60
C GLU A 246 -2.82 16.66 6.72
N LEU A 247 -4.14 16.51 6.76
CA LEU A 247 -5.07 17.36 6.01
C LEU A 247 -5.07 18.80 6.53
N LEU A 248 -5.04 19.00 7.84
CA LEU A 248 -4.97 20.32 8.47
C LEU A 248 -3.68 21.06 8.13
N GLU A 249 -2.53 20.37 8.14
CA GLU A 249 -1.25 20.93 7.68
C GLU A 249 -1.32 21.40 6.22
N ASN A 250 -2.14 20.76 5.41
CA ASN A 250 -2.37 21.15 4.01
C ASN A 250 -3.58 22.09 3.82
N HIS A 251 -4.05 22.74 4.89
CA HIS A 251 -5.15 23.71 4.89
C HIS A 251 -6.49 23.17 4.39
N VAL A 252 -6.73 21.87 4.54
CA VAL A 252 -8.02 21.22 4.27
C VAL A 252 -8.90 21.37 5.50
N ARG A 253 -10.13 21.79 5.34
CA ARG A 253 -11.12 21.83 6.42
C ARG A 253 -11.59 20.41 6.73
N VAL A 254 -11.44 19.98 7.99
CA VAL A 254 -11.75 18.63 8.43
C VAL A 254 -12.91 18.64 9.39
N ARG A 255 -13.90 17.77 9.15
CA ARG A 255 -15.00 17.44 10.08
C ARG A 255 -14.93 15.95 10.38
N ILE A 256 -15.00 15.59 11.65
CA ILE A 256 -14.96 14.19 12.11
C ILE A 256 -16.26 13.90 12.85
N VAL A 257 -17.00 12.89 12.42
CA VAL A 257 -18.17 12.35 13.12
C VAL A 257 -17.72 11.15 13.96
N GLU A 258 -17.87 11.23 15.28
CA GLU A 258 -17.50 10.18 16.21
C GLU A 258 -18.61 10.04 17.28
N ARG A 259 -19.00 8.79 17.55
CA ARG A 259 -20.09 8.50 18.49
C ARG A 259 -19.68 8.51 19.96
N ASP A 260 -18.41 8.21 20.26
CA ASP A 260 -17.90 8.15 21.63
C ASP A 260 -17.53 9.55 22.14
N PRO A 261 -18.24 10.10 23.15
CA PRO A 261 -17.96 11.42 23.68
C PRO A 261 -16.55 11.57 24.26
N ALA A 262 -15.99 10.51 24.88
CA ALA A 262 -14.65 10.55 25.43
C ALA A 262 -13.63 10.70 24.29
N ARG A 263 -13.81 9.95 23.21
CA ARG A 263 -12.96 10.06 22.02
C ARG A 263 -13.10 11.41 21.32
N CYS A 264 -14.30 11.97 21.28
CA CYS A 264 -14.52 13.33 20.77
C CYS A 264 -13.69 14.38 21.52
N ASN A 265 -13.64 14.30 22.85
CA ASN A 265 -12.84 15.22 23.68
C ASN A 265 -11.34 15.07 23.39
N GLU A 266 -10.82 13.83 23.34
CA GLU A 266 -9.42 13.56 22.98
C GLU A 266 -9.04 14.14 21.59
N LEU A 267 -9.93 13.95 20.61
CA LEU A 267 -9.71 14.50 19.27
C LEU A 267 -9.76 16.02 19.23
N ALA A 268 -10.69 16.65 19.97
CA ALA A 268 -10.79 18.09 20.03
C ALA A 268 -9.55 18.74 20.67
N GLU A 269 -8.97 18.10 21.69
CA GLU A 269 -7.72 18.54 22.31
C GLU A 269 -6.51 18.38 21.39
N SER A 270 -6.43 17.25 20.67
CA SER A 270 -5.26 16.92 19.85
C SER A 270 -5.31 17.48 18.41
N LEU A 271 -6.49 17.87 17.91
CA LEU A 271 -6.72 18.40 16.57
C LEU A 271 -7.48 19.74 16.61
N PRO A 272 -6.89 20.82 17.14
CA PRO A 272 -7.62 22.07 17.38
C PRO A 272 -8.13 22.76 16.10
N GLY A 273 -7.69 22.32 14.92
CA GLY A 273 -8.16 22.81 13.63
C GLY A 273 -9.32 22.02 13.01
N ALA A 274 -9.69 20.87 13.59
CA ALA A 274 -10.78 20.03 13.12
C ALA A 274 -12.09 20.34 13.85
N GLN A 275 -13.21 20.23 13.15
CA GLN A 275 -14.54 20.24 13.75
C GLN A 275 -14.90 18.81 14.16
N ILE A 276 -15.06 18.58 15.46
CA ILE A 276 -15.46 17.27 16.00
C ILE A 276 -16.95 17.29 16.28
N LEU A 277 -17.66 16.32 15.71
CA LEU A 277 -19.10 16.18 15.76
C LEU A 277 -19.45 14.90 16.53
N ASN A 278 -20.03 15.03 17.71
CA ASN A 278 -20.42 13.89 18.53
C ASN A 278 -21.81 13.39 18.12
N GLU A 279 -21.83 12.42 17.21
CA GLU A 279 -23.05 11.81 16.70
C GLU A 279 -22.76 10.41 16.14
N ASP A 280 -23.80 9.59 15.98
CA ASP A 280 -23.73 8.33 15.27
C ASP A 280 -23.64 8.57 13.76
N GLY A 281 -22.56 8.08 13.14
CA GLY A 281 -22.34 8.21 11.69
C GLY A 281 -23.43 7.56 10.83
N SER A 282 -24.24 6.65 11.36
CA SER A 282 -25.38 6.05 10.67
C SER A 282 -26.62 6.98 10.58
N ASN A 283 -26.60 8.11 11.30
CA ASN A 283 -27.66 9.11 11.25
C ASN A 283 -27.60 9.90 9.95
N ARG A 284 -28.44 9.51 8.99
CA ARG A 284 -28.47 10.07 7.63
C ARG A 284 -28.88 11.54 7.59
N GLU A 285 -29.87 11.92 8.40
CA GLU A 285 -30.36 13.31 8.47
C GLU A 285 -29.27 14.23 9.00
N PHE A 286 -28.52 13.76 9.99
CA PHE A 286 -27.37 14.48 10.52
C PHE A 286 -26.27 14.66 9.45
N LEU A 287 -25.88 13.63 8.74
CA LEU A 287 -24.86 13.74 7.68
C LEU A 287 -25.27 14.75 6.60
N LEU A 288 -26.54 14.77 6.21
CA LEU A 288 -27.07 15.75 5.24
C LEU A 288 -27.05 17.18 5.81
N SER A 289 -27.47 17.36 7.08
CA SER A 289 -27.46 18.68 7.73
C SER A 289 -26.03 19.23 7.91
N GLU A 290 -25.05 18.35 8.08
CA GLU A 290 -23.62 18.70 8.13
C GLU A 290 -22.99 18.88 6.75
N GLY A 291 -23.81 18.94 5.69
CA GLY A 291 -23.38 19.31 4.35
C GLY A 291 -22.64 18.20 3.59
N LEU A 292 -23.08 16.96 3.74
CA LEU A 292 -22.58 15.84 2.93
C LEU A 292 -22.63 16.15 1.44
N GLU A 293 -23.69 16.80 0.95
CA GLU A 293 -23.89 17.13 -0.46
C GLU A 293 -22.84 18.08 -1.04
N SER A 294 -22.27 18.95 -0.18
CA SER A 294 -21.26 19.93 -0.56
C SER A 294 -19.83 19.52 -0.21
N THR A 295 -19.66 18.31 0.35
CA THR A 295 -18.33 17.83 0.74
C THR A 295 -17.52 17.40 -0.49
N GLU A 296 -16.25 17.82 -0.54
CA GLU A 296 -15.33 17.43 -1.63
C GLU A 296 -14.69 16.07 -1.40
N ALA A 297 -14.66 15.59 -0.13
CA ALA A 297 -14.25 14.25 0.21
C ALA A 297 -15.09 13.66 1.35
N PHE A 298 -15.53 12.42 1.18
CA PHE A 298 -16.16 11.61 2.22
C PHE A 298 -15.30 10.38 2.51
N VAL A 299 -14.98 10.17 3.79
CA VAL A 299 -14.06 9.10 4.21
C VAL A 299 -14.71 8.27 5.31
N ALA A 300 -15.04 7.01 5.01
CA ALA A 300 -15.64 6.08 5.96
C ALA A 300 -14.55 5.25 6.67
N LEU A 301 -14.33 5.50 7.97
CA LEU A 301 -13.25 4.93 8.78
C LEU A 301 -13.73 4.24 10.05
N THR A 302 -14.99 3.83 10.13
CA THR A 302 -15.50 3.09 11.31
C THR A 302 -14.77 1.73 11.43
N ASN A 303 -14.98 1.03 12.56
CA ASN A 303 -14.41 -0.31 12.74
C ASN A 303 -15.27 -1.44 12.16
N ILE A 304 -16.40 -1.11 11.54
CA ILE A 304 -17.39 -2.04 10.99
C ILE A 304 -17.36 -1.87 9.47
N ASP A 305 -16.87 -2.88 8.76
CA ASP A 305 -16.69 -2.84 7.30
C ASP A 305 -18.03 -2.65 6.57
N GLU A 306 -19.08 -3.35 7.02
CA GLU A 306 -20.44 -3.27 6.47
C GLU A 306 -21.02 -1.85 6.62
N GLU A 307 -20.75 -1.20 7.75
CA GLU A 307 -21.13 0.19 7.99
C GLU A 307 -20.39 1.14 7.04
N ASN A 308 -19.08 0.97 6.85
CA ASN A 308 -18.29 1.77 5.94
C ASN A 308 -18.80 1.65 4.49
N VAL A 309 -19.18 0.43 4.06
CA VAL A 309 -19.79 0.20 2.74
C VAL A 309 -21.11 0.95 2.61
N LEU A 310 -22.02 0.81 3.57
CA LEU A 310 -23.33 1.47 3.53
C LEU A 310 -23.23 3.00 3.58
N LEU A 311 -22.32 3.53 4.40
CA LEU A 311 -22.04 4.96 4.49
C LEU A 311 -21.51 5.52 3.17
N THR A 312 -20.59 4.79 2.52
CA THR A 312 -20.03 5.20 1.23
C THR A 312 -21.09 5.17 0.13
N LEU A 313 -21.92 4.13 0.06
CA LEU A 313 -23.03 4.06 -0.90
C LEU A 313 -24.05 5.18 -0.67
N PHE A 314 -24.33 5.53 0.60
CA PHE A 314 -25.17 6.67 0.92
C PHE A 314 -24.54 7.98 0.47
N ALA A 315 -23.25 8.20 0.79
CA ALA A 315 -22.51 9.38 0.37
C ALA A 315 -22.45 9.52 -1.15
N LYS A 316 -22.24 8.42 -1.88
CA LYS A 316 -22.26 8.41 -3.35
C LYS A 316 -23.57 8.91 -3.95
N LYS A 317 -24.70 8.58 -3.32
CA LYS A 317 -26.02 9.03 -3.79
C LYS A 317 -26.22 10.54 -3.61
N HIS A 318 -25.57 11.14 -2.64
CA HIS A 318 -25.83 12.53 -2.22
C HIS A 318 -24.67 13.49 -2.51
N SER A 319 -23.46 13.00 -2.78
CA SER A 319 -22.26 13.81 -3.03
C SER A 319 -21.56 13.39 -4.31
N GLN A 320 -20.92 14.37 -4.97
CA GLN A 320 -19.99 14.15 -6.09
C GLN A 320 -18.53 14.18 -5.63
N GLY A 321 -18.29 14.26 -4.31
CA GLY A 321 -16.97 14.31 -3.74
C GLY A 321 -16.21 13.00 -3.88
N LYS A 322 -14.90 13.04 -3.63
CA LYS A 322 -14.04 11.84 -3.55
C LYS A 322 -14.52 10.95 -2.43
N LEU A 323 -14.76 9.68 -2.72
CA LEU A 323 -15.14 8.66 -1.75
C LEU A 323 -13.96 7.79 -1.40
N VAL A 324 -13.75 7.54 -0.10
CA VAL A 324 -12.74 6.61 0.41
C VAL A 324 -13.36 5.71 1.47
N THR A 325 -13.18 4.41 1.31
CA THR A 325 -13.79 3.38 2.16
C THR A 325 -12.70 2.52 2.80
N LYS A 326 -12.69 2.45 4.13
CA LYS A 326 -11.82 1.49 4.85
C LYS A 326 -12.49 0.14 4.92
N ILE A 327 -11.76 -0.91 4.52
CA ILE A 327 -12.16 -2.32 4.67
C ILE A 327 -11.06 -3.08 5.42
N ASN A 328 -11.45 -3.87 6.41
CA ASN A 328 -10.53 -4.69 7.20
C ASN A 328 -10.56 -6.17 6.85
N ARG A 329 -11.61 -6.65 6.15
CA ARG A 329 -11.82 -8.06 5.78
C ARG A 329 -12.04 -8.19 4.28
N LEU A 330 -11.33 -9.11 3.64
CA LEU A 330 -11.44 -9.42 2.22
C LEU A 330 -12.37 -10.61 1.91
N GLU A 331 -13.07 -11.14 2.90
CA GLU A 331 -13.91 -12.35 2.71
C GLU A 331 -15.05 -12.13 1.68
N PHE A 332 -15.29 -10.87 1.27
CA PHE A 332 -16.34 -10.47 0.34
C PHE A 332 -15.82 -9.62 -0.84
N ASP A 333 -14.55 -9.73 -1.19
CA ASP A 333 -13.94 -8.90 -2.24
C ASP A 333 -14.68 -8.99 -3.59
N ASP A 334 -15.12 -10.19 -3.96
CA ASP A 334 -15.89 -10.40 -5.20
C ASP A 334 -17.20 -9.57 -5.20
N ILE A 335 -17.83 -9.43 -4.04
CA ILE A 335 -19.04 -8.62 -3.88
C ILE A 335 -18.69 -7.13 -3.89
N LEU A 336 -17.62 -6.76 -3.19
CA LEU A 336 -17.16 -5.38 -3.08
C LEU A 336 -16.68 -4.82 -4.43
N ALA A 337 -16.06 -5.65 -5.26
CA ALA A 337 -15.62 -5.27 -6.61
C ALA A 337 -16.78 -4.84 -7.53
N GLY A 338 -17.99 -5.39 -7.29
CA GLY A 338 -19.22 -4.99 -8.01
C GLY A 338 -19.85 -3.70 -7.49
N LEU A 339 -19.40 -3.19 -6.34
CA LEU A 339 -19.89 -1.96 -5.71
C LEU A 339 -18.91 -0.83 -5.99
N ASP A 340 -19.42 0.28 -6.53
CA ASP A 340 -18.58 1.48 -6.67
C ASP A 340 -18.45 2.20 -5.31
N LEU A 341 -17.44 1.81 -4.55
CA LEU A 341 -17.12 2.32 -3.21
C LEU A 341 -16.05 3.42 -3.23
N GLY A 342 -15.74 3.97 -4.40
CA GLY A 342 -14.65 4.91 -4.57
C GLY A 342 -13.29 4.23 -4.39
N SER A 343 -12.36 4.88 -3.68
CA SER A 343 -11.08 4.26 -3.33
C SER A 343 -11.22 3.42 -2.07
N ILE A 344 -10.82 2.15 -2.13
CA ILE A 344 -10.81 1.25 -0.97
C ILE A 344 -9.40 1.20 -0.40
N VAL A 345 -9.30 1.33 0.92
CA VAL A 345 -8.04 1.26 1.66
C VAL A 345 -8.08 0.08 2.63
N TYR A 346 -7.04 -0.74 2.60
CA TYR A 346 -6.89 -1.96 3.38
C TYR A 346 -5.72 -1.87 4.37
N PRO A 347 -5.88 -1.30 5.57
CA PRO A 347 -4.77 -1.05 6.50
C PRO A 347 -3.99 -2.31 6.92
N LYS A 348 -4.64 -3.47 6.94
CA LYS A 348 -3.98 -4.73 7.30
C LYS A 348 -2.96 -5.19 6.26
N TYR A 349 -3.30 -5.07 4.97
CA TYR A 349 -2.37 -5.45 3.89
C TYR A 349 -1.16 -4.56 3.84
N MET A 350 -1.33 -3.26 4.12
CA MET A 350 -0.21 -2.33 4.18
C MET A 350 0.86 -2.76 5.19
N THR A 351 0.45 -3.38 6.32
CA THR A 351 1.41 -3.93 7.30
C THR A 351 2.17 -5.11 6.70
N CYS A 352 1.45 -6.03 6.06
CA CYS A 352 2.06 -7.22 5.44
C CYS A 352 3.01 -6.81 4.33
N ASP A 353 2.55 -5.95 3.42
CA ASP A 353 3.35 -5.46 2.28
C ASP A 353 4.64 -4.79 2.75
N TYR A 354 4.55 -3.91 3.76
CA TYR A 354 5.72 -3.23 4.28
C TYR A 354 6.73 -4.21 4.92
N ILE A 355 6.25 -5.18 5.70
CA ILE A 355 7.12 -6.18 6.35
C ILE A 355 7.79 -7.06 5.29
N VAL A 356 7.00 -7.56 4.34
CA VAL A 356 7.52 -8.40 3.26
C VAL A 356 8.53 -7.65 2.40
N GLN A 357 8.24 -6.40 2.03
CA GLN A 357 9.19 -5.53 1.34
C GLN A 357 10.49 -5.37 2.13
N TYR A 358 10.38 -5.15 3.44
CA TYR A 358 11.56 -5.02 4.31
C TYR A 358 12.38 -6.32 4.36
N VAL A 359 11.73 -7.48 4.52
CA VAL A 359 12.40 -8.80 4.51
C VAL A 359 13.10 -9.05 3.18
N ARG A 360 12.43 -8.75 2.06
CA ARG A 360 13.03 -8.87 0.72
C ARG A 360 14.21 -7.91 0.54
N ALA A 361 14.13 -6.68 1.04
CA ALA A 361 15.24 -5.72 1.00
C ALA A 361 16.47 -6.24 1.75
N LEU A 362 16.30 -6.93 2.88
CA LEU A 362 17.39 -7.57 3.60
C LEU A 362 18.02 -8.73 2.81
N GLN A 363 17.22 -9.51 2.07
CA GLN A 363 17.75 -10.52 1.16
C GLN A 363 18.60 -9.91 0.05
N ASN A 364 18.25 -8.70 -0.40
CA ASN A 364 18.92 -7.99 -1.47
C ASN A 364 20.30 -7.46 -1.06
N GLU A 365 20.51 -7.09 0.21
CA GLU A 365 21.85 -6.79 0.75
C GLU A 365 22.78 -8.00 0.66
N ALA A 366 22.23 -9.21 0.56
CA ALA A 366 22.95 -10.46 0.40
C ALA A 366 23.24 -10.87 -1.07
N GLY A 367 22.88 -10.03 -2.08
CA GLY A 367 23.23 -10.27 -3.49
C GLY A 367 22.11 -10.18 -4.53
N ASN A 368 20.89 -9.80 -4.15
CA ASN A 368 19.79 -9.54 -5.07
C ASN A 368 19.70 -8.05 -5.41
N ASN A 369 19.30 -7.73 -6.66
CA ASN A 369 19.27 -6.36 -7.18
C ASN A 369 17.92 -5.63 -7.03
N ILE A 370 16.93 -6.23 -6.35
CA ILE A 370 15.61 -5.64 -6.16
C ILE A 370 15.65 -4.62 -5.02
N LYS A 371 15.38 -3.36 -5.33
CA LYS A 371 15.31 -2.28 -4.35
C LYS A 371 13.93 -2.14 -3.72
N THR A 372 12.88 -2.31 -4.50
CA THR A 372 11.49 -2.15 -4.06
C THR A 372 10.61 -3.11 -4.85
N LEU A 373 9.65 -3.74 -4.18
CA LEU A 373 8.62 -4.55 -4.80
C LEU A 373 7.27 -4.11 -4.27
N TYR A 374 6.35 -3.82 -5.16
CA TYR A 374 4.95 -3.60 -4.86
C TYR A 374 4.11 -4.69 -5.52
N ARG A 375 3.19 -5.25 -4.76
CA ARG A 375 2.10 -6.02 -5.34
C ARG A 375 0.94 -5.08 -5.61
N ILE A 376 0.51 -5.04 -6.83
CA ILE A 376 -0.56 -4.19 -7.32
C ILE A 376 -1.67 -5.05 -7.90
N LEU A 377 -2.88 -4.48 -7.98
CA LEU A 377 -4.02 -5.16 -8.59
C LEU A 377 -4.35 -6.51 -7.90
N ASP A 378 -4.52 -6.47 -6.57
CA ASP A 378 -4.88 -7.61 -5.71
C ASP A 378 -3.88 -8.78 -5.81
N ASP A 379 -2.60 -8.46 -5.65
CA ASP A 379 -1.48 -9.41 -5.71
C ASP A 379 -1.25 -10.10 -7.06
N ARG A 380 -1.98 -9.70 -8.11
CA ARG A 380 -1.88 -10.30 -9.45
C ARG A 380 -0.76 -9.74 -10.31
N VAL A 381 -0.23 -8.60 -9.96
CA VAL A 381 0.85 -7.91 -10.69
C VAL A 381 1.94 -7.51 -9.73
N GLU A 382 3.18 -7.77 -10.07
CA GLU A 382 4.34 -7.25 -9.36
C GLU A 382 4.92 -6.04 -10.10
N ALA A 383 5.20 -4.98 -9.35
CA ALA A 383 5.97 -3.84 -9.81
C ALA A 383 7.30 -3.79 -9.04
N LEU A 384 8.40 -3.99 -9.74
CA LEU A 384 9.73 -4.20 -9.19
C LEU A 384 10.65 -3.04 -9.57
N GLU A 385 11.38 -2.48 -8.60
CA GLU A 385 12.47 -1.54 -8.85
C GLU A 385 13.81 -2.26 -8.64
N PHE A 386 14.60 -2.41 -9.70
CA PHE A 386 15.93 -3.01 -9.67
C PHE A 386 17.00 -1.92 -9.69
N THR A 387 18.08 -2.12 -8.93
CA THR A 387 19.32 -1.34 -9.09
C THR A 387 20.32 -2.16 -9.87
N VAL A 388 20.84 -1.60 -10.95
CA VAL A 388 21.80 -2.30 -11.85
C VAL A 388 23.22 -2.11 -11.30
N HIS A 389 23.76 -3.14 -10.65
CA HIS A 389 25.09 -3.10 -10.03
C HIS A 389 26.20 -3.60 -10.96
N GLU A 390 25.90 -4.49 -11.89
CA GLU A 390 26.87 -5.13 -12.77
C GLU A 390 26.35 -5.27 -14.22
N GLU A 391 27.24 -5.51 -15.15
CA GLU A 391 26.89 -5.82 -16.55
C GLU A 391 26.23 -7.21 -16.66
N SER A 392 25.22 -7.31 -17.49
CA SER A 392 24.46 -8.54 -17.72
C SER A 392 23.91 -8.60 -19.14
N LYS A 393 23.24 -9.71 -19.52
CA LYS A 393 22.55 -9.83 -20.81
C LYS A 393 21.48 -8.75 -21.04
N ALA A 394 21.02 -8.07 -20.00
CA ALA A 394 20.04 -6.98 -20.08
C ALA A 394 20.69 -5.60 -20.25
N THR A 395 22.03 -5.46 -20.08
CA THR A 395 22.72 -4.17 -20.11
C THR A 395 23.44 -3.90 -21.42
N GLY A 396 23.56 -2.62 -21.82
CA GLY A 396 24.31 -2.19 -22.99
C GLY A 396 23.68 -2.52 -24.35
N VAL A 397 22.53 -3.17 -24.37
CA VAL A 397 21.78 -3.58 -25.55
C VAL A 397 20.55 -2.68 -25.72
N PRO A 398 20.25 -2.19 -26.95
CA PRO A 398 18.97 -1.48 -27.17
C PRO A 398 17.76 -2.35 -26.78
N LEU A 399 16.78 -1.76 -26.09
CA LEU A 399 15.61 -2.49 -25.60
C LEU A 399 14.81 -3.19 -26.70
N SER A 400 14.82 -2.63 -27.91
CA SER A 400 14.20 -3.25 -29.09
C SER A 400 14.86 -4.55 -29.53
N GLN A 401 16.07 -4.85 -29.07
CA GLN A 401 16.84 -6.07 -29.36
C GLN A 401 16.83 -7.07 -28.20
N LEU A 402 16.26 -6.67 -27.03
CA LEU A 402 16.12 -7.56 -25.90
C LEU A 402 14.85 -8.42 -26.09
N HIS A 403 15.02 -9.73 -25.96
CA HIS A 403 13.91 -10.67 -25.91
C HIS A 403 13.39 -10.72 -24.48
N LEU A 404 12.45 -9.83 -24.17
CA LEU A 404 11.84 -9.76 -22.83
C LEU A 404 10.79 -10.88 -22.68
N LYS A 405 10.69 -11.42 -21.46
CA LYS A 405 9.63 -12.37 -21.10
C LYS A 405 8.24 -11.81 -21.40
N LYS A 406 7.29 -12.70 -21.67
CA LYS A 406 5.90 -12.34 -21.90
C LYS A 406 5.27 -11.76 -20.60
N ASN A 407 4.23 -10.96 -20.75
CA ASN A 407 3.53 -10.35 -19.62
C ASN A 407 4.45 -9.52 -18.69
N LEU A 408 5.44 -8.88 -19.27
CA LEU A 408 6.41 -8.03 -18.61
C LEU A 408 6.55 -6.72 -19.38
N LEU A 409 6.60 -5.60 -18.66
CA LEU A 409 6.81 -4.28 -19.21
C LEU A 409 7.89 -3.54 -18.43
N LEU A 410 8.93 -3.09 -19.13
CA LEU A 410 9.92 -2.19 -18.57
C LEU A 410 9.35 -0.77 -18.60
N CYS A 411 9.05 -0.24 -17.41
CA CYS A 411 8.23 0.96 -17.27
C CYS A 411 9.03 2.24 -17.14
N CYS A 412 10.20 2.18 -16.48
CA CYS A 412 10.99 3.37 -16.20
C CYS A 412 12.47 3.03 -16.02
N ILE A 413 13.34 3.90 -16.52
CA ILE A 413 14.77 3.92 -16.21
C ILE A 413 15.06 5.23 -15.50
N THR A 414 15.63 5.16 -14.28
CA THR A 414 16.11 6.34 -13.56
C THR A 414 17.64 6.32 -13.53
N ARG A 415 18.26 7.38 -14.04
CA ARG A 415 19.72 7.56 -14.09
C ARG A 415 20.10 8.84 -13.36
N GLY A 416 20.60 8.70 -12.14
CA GLY A 416 20.78 9.85 -11.25
C GLY A 416 19.46 10.57 -10.98
N ASN A 417 19.34 11.83 -11.41
CA ASN A 417 18.11 12.61 -11.29
C ASN A 417 17.18 12.53 -12.51
N GLU A 418 17.64 11.96 -13.61
CA GLU A 418 16.83 11.84 -14.83
C GLU A 418 15.87 10.65 -14.70
N ILE A 419 14.60 10.89 -15.03
CA ILE A 419 13.53 9.87 -15.10
C ILE A 419 13.15 9.76 -16.58
N ARG A 420 13.17 8.54 -17.10
CA ARG A 420 12.88 8.29 -18.50
C ARG A 420 11.91 7.12 -18.66
N ILE A 421 10.82 7.35 -19.38
CA ILE A 421 10.00 6.26 -19.92
C ILE A 421 10.79 5.67 -21.10
N PRO A 422 11.21 4.40 -21.02
CA PRO A 422 12.13 3.84 -21.98
C PRO A 422 11.47 3.61 -23.36
N ARG A 423 12.26 3.78 -24.41
CA ARG A 423 11.89 3.50 -25.81
C ARG A 423 12.83 2.45 -26.40
N GLY A 424 12.45 1.85 -27.51
CA GLY A 424 13.21 0.76 -28.12
C GLY A 424 14.70 1.03 -28.36
N GLY A 425 15.11 2.29 -28.57
CA GLY A 425 16.52 2.69 -28.72
C GLY A 425 17.29 2.92 -27.43
N ASP A 426 16.60 2.97 -26.28
CA ASP A 426 17.24 3.16 -24.97
C ASP A 426 17.96 1.88 -24.53
N GLN A 427 18.96 2.06 -23.64
CA GLN A 427 19.77 0.98 -23.09
C GLN A 427 19.81 1.09 -21.57
N ILE A 428 19.74 -0.04 -20.89
CA ILE A 428 20.00 -0.16 -19.44
C ILE A 428 21.51 -0.13 -19.23
N ARG A 429 21.99 0.58 -18.22
CA ARG A 429 23.40 0.73 -17.86
C ARG A 429 23.62 0.46 -16.39
N VAL A 430 24.85 0.09 -16.04
CA VAL A 430 25.25 0.00 -14.63
C VAL A 430 25.05 1.35 -13.94
N GLY A 431 24.46 1.33 -12.75
CA GLY A 431 24.06 2.51 -11.98
C GLY A 431 22.63 3.00 -12.23
N ASP A 432 21.90 2.42 -13.19
CA ASP A 432 20.49 2.73 -13.40
C ASP A 432 19.61 2.06 -12.33
N ASN A 433 18.47 2.67 -12.01
CA ASN A 433 17.36 1.96 -11.41
C ASN A 433 16.28 1.74 -12.48
N VAL A 434 15.78 0.52 -12.55
CA VAL A 434 14.84 0.08 -13.57
C VAL A 434 13.55 -0.38 -12.91
N ILE A 435 12.40 0.15 -13.33
CA ILE A 435 11.09 -0.27 -12.86
C ILE A 435 10.46 -1.19 -13.90
N VAL A 436 10.07 -2.37 -13.45
CA VAL A 436 9.44 -3.43 -14.27
C VAL A 436 8.08 -3.77 -13.67
N VAL A 437 7.07 -3.93 -14.52
CA VAL A 437 5.73 -4.42 -14.16
C VAL A 437 5.51 -5.77 -14.82
N THR A 438 5.08 -6.77 -14.06
CA THR A 438 4.96 -8.15 -14.56
C THR A 438 3.81 -8.91 -13.90
N LEU A 439 3.22 -9.87 -14.63
CA LEU A 439 2.29 -10.89 -14.10
C LEU A 439 3.05 -12.12 -13.57
N GLU A 440 4.35 -12.24 -13.86
CA GLU A 440 5.16 -13.33 -13.33
C GLU A 440 5.63 -13.00 -11.93
N HIS A 441 5.57 -13.97 -11.04
CA HIS A 441 6.06 -13.86 -9.67
C HIS A 441 7.47 -14.45 -9.56
N GLY A 442 8.25 -13.93 -8.60
CA GLY A 442 9.55 -14.51 -8.26
C GLY A 442 10.71 -14.08 -9.17
N LEU A 443 10.64 -12.91 -9.79
CA LEU A 443 11.83 -12.29 -10.36
C LEU A 443 12.73 -11.83 -9.23
N HIS A 444 14.00 -12.27 -9.24
CA HIS A 444 14.97 -11.95 -8.19
C HIS A 444 16.08 -11.00 -8.68
N ASP A 445 16.29 -10.93 -9.99
CA ASP A 445 17.33 -10.11 -10.62
C ASP A 445 16.82 -9.50 -11.91
N LEU A 446 17.45 -8.40 -12.35
CA LEU A 446 17.15 -7.80 -13.65
C LEU A 446 17.44 -8.76 -14.82
N ARG A 447 18.37 -9.71 -14.65
CA ARG A 447 18.66 -10.75 -15.66
C ARG A 447 17.46 -11.63 -15.96
N ASP A 448 16.57 -11.78 -15.00
CA ASP A 448 15.38 -12.66 -15.10
C ASP A 448 14.32 -12.10 -16.06
N ILE A 449 14.40 -10.81 -16.45
CA ILE A 449 13.45 -10.20 -17.39
C ILE A 449 13.68 -10.65 -18.86
N VAL A 450 14.86 -11.19 -19.17
CA VAL A 450 15.24 -11.61 -20.53
C VAL A 450 14.99 -13.11 -20.67
N GLU A 451 14.37 -13.52 -21.78
CA GLU A 451 14.24 -14.94 -22.16
C GLU A 451 15.63 -15.57 -22.30
N ASP A 452 15.76 -16.88 -21.94
CA ASP A 452 17.03 -17.62 -22.01
C ASP A 452 17.51 -17.84 -23.43
#